data_9c94d26f722a8a0c17455f46cb1ef7a9
#
_entry.id   9c94d26f722a8a0c17455f46cb1ef7a9
#
_cell.length_a   1.000
_cell.length_b   1.000
_cell.length_c   1.000
_cell.angle_alpha   90.00
_cell.angle_beta   90.00
_cell.angle_gamma   90.00
#
_symmetry.space_group_name_H-M   'P 1'
#
loop_
_entity.id
_entity.type
_entity.pdbx_description
1 polymer ?
#
loop_
_entity_poly.entity_id
_entity_poly.type
_entity_poly.pdbx_seq_one_letter_code
_entity_poly.pdbx_strand_id
1 'polypeptide(L)'
;YQNPTGRCMSLERRKKMMELVTKYEIPVFEDNPYGDLRFEGEEIAPLITMDPKHLVMYSGTFSKTLAPGMRLAWMVCNDEILAKMDLVKGSTDLATPSVTQREVAMYMKNYDFEGHVQDNCKLYGHRRDVMCNAIKEYFPKDVKCTYPHGGLFLWVELPEDCNSRDLFKYALERKVAYVPGDAFFPESGKKNFFRLNFSYNDDDVTVEGVKRLADALKAYLADQK
;
A
#
# COMPACT_ATOMS: atom_id res chain seq x y z
N TYR A 1 2.87 5.54 -0.32
CA TYR A 1 1.91 4.92 -1.27
C TYR A 1 0.84 4.18 -0.47
N GLN A 2 -0.30 4.81 -0.36
CA GLN A 2 -1.36 4.40 0.57
C GLN A 2 -2.04 3.09 0.14
N ASN A 3 -2.30 2.20 1.09
CA ASN A 3 -3.16 1.05 0.90
C ASN A 3 -4.62 1.43 1.26
N PRO A 4 -5.60 1.36 0.34
CA PRO A 4 -5.60 0.60 -0.92
C PRO A 4 -5.31 1.42 -2.18
N THR A 5 -5.24 2.76 -2.11
CA THR A 5 -5.40 3.64 -3.28
C THR A 5 -4.15 3.79 -4.14
N GLY A 6 -2.96 3.40 -3.64
CA GLY A 6 -1.68 3.65 -4.28
C GLY A 6 -1.25 5.13 -4.33
N ARG A 7 -2.06 6.04 -3.77
CA ARG A 7 -1.80 7.48 -3.80
C ARG A 7 -0.74 7.88 -2.78
N CYS A 8 0.01 8.92 -3.10
CA CYS A 8 0.94 9.56 -2.20
C CYS A 8 0.48 11.01 -1.94
N MET A 9 0.60 11.46 -0.69
CA MET A 9 0.28 12.84 -0.33
C MET A 9 1.38 13.76 -0.87
N SER A 10 1.01 14.82 -1.62
CA SER A 10 1.96 15.80 -2.15
C SER A 10 2.65 16.59 -1.04
N LEU A 11 3.83 17.11 -1.33
CA LEU A 11 4.59 17.95 -0.39
C LEU A 11 3.78 19.15 0.11
N GLU A 12 3.03 19.80 -0.78
CA GLU A 12 2.18 20.93 -0.42
C GLU A 12 1.11 20.55 0.60
N ARG A 13 0.44 19.39 0.40
CA ARG A 13 -0.55 18.89 1.36
C ARG A 13 0.09 18.47 2.70
N ARG A 14 1.30 17.90 2.67
CA ARG A 14 2.07 17.59 3.89
C ARG A 14 2.36 18.86 4.69
N LYS A 15 2.83 19.92 4.05
CA LYS A 15 3.08 21.21 4.69
C LYS A 15 1.81 21.79 5.32
N LYS A 16 0.70 21.83 4.59
CA LYS A 16 -0.59 22.31 5.13
C LYS A 16 -1.09 21.46 6.30
N MET A 17 -0.91 20.13 6.23
CA MET A 17 -1.23 19.26 7.36
C MET A 17 -0.37 19.59 8.58
N MET A 18 0.94 19.77 8.40
CA MET A 18 1.84 20.08 9.52
C MET A 18 1.59 21.47 10.14
N GLU A 19 1.12 22.45 9.37
CA GLU A 19 0.63 23.74 9.93
C GLU A 19 -0.52 23.51 10.92
N LEU A 20 -1.49 22.65 10.57
CA LEU A 20 -2.62 22.33 11.46
C LEU A 20 -2.18 21.50 12.66
N VAL A 21 -1.35 20.48 12.43
CA VAL A 21 -0.75 19.64 13.48
C VAL A 21 -0.03 20.48 14.52
N THR A 22 0.84 21.38 14.06
CA THR A 22 1.61 22.25 14.93
C THR A 22 0.74 23.27 15.67
N LYS A 23 -0.28 23.83 14.99
CA LYS A 23 -1.20 24.83 15.56
C LYS A 23 -2.08 24.24 16.66
N TYR A 24 -2.60 23.04 16.44
CA TYR A 24 -3.55 22.41 17.36
C TYR A 24 -2.91 21.33 18.26
N GLU A 25 -1.59 21.14 18.14
CA GLU A 25 -0.81 20.18 18.93
C GLU A 25 -1.38 18.73 18.86
N ILE A 26 -1.76 18.31 17.65
CA ILE A 26 -2.35 17.00 17.41
C ILE A 26 -1.26 15.98 17.14
N PRO A 27 -1.09 14.91 17.96
CA PRO A 27 -0.19 13.83 17.64
C PRO A 27 -0.56 13.13 16.34
N VAL A 28 0.44 12.81 15.51
CA VAL A 28 0.27 12.13 14.22
C VAL A 28 1.11 10.87 14.19
N PHE A 29 0.49 9.77 13.76
CA PHE A 29 1.19 8.54 13.43
C PHE A 29 1.32 8.43 11.91
N GLU A 30 2.55 8.58 11.39
CA GLU A 30 2.87 8.40 9.97
C GLU A 30 3.35 6.96 9.75
N ASP A 31 2.45 6.09 9.28
CA ASP A 31 2.78 4.71 8.93
C ASP A 31 3.24 4.64 7.47
N ASN A 32 4.52 4.34 7.26
CA ASN A 32 5.16 4.35 5.93
C ASN A 32 5.74 3.00 5.50
N PRO A 33 4.94 1.95 5.32
CA PRO A 33 5.44 0.64 4.93
C PRO A 33 5.88 0.55 3.45
N TYR A 34 5.50 1.51 2.60
CA TYR A 34 5.71 1.46 1.15
C TYR A 34 6.56 2.61 0.61
N GLY A 35 7.05 3.52 1.44
CA GLY A 35 7.76 4.72 1.01
C GLY A 35 8.96 4.45 0.11
N ASP A 36 9.74 3.43 0.46
CA ASP A 36 10.93 3.03 -0.28
C ASP A 36 10.62 2.34 -1.62
N LEU A 37 9.37 1.85 -1.81
CA LEU A 37 8.94 1.21 -3.05
C LEU A 37 8.43 2.25 -4.05
N ARG A 38 9.27 3.19 -4.44
CA ARG A 38 8.99 4.24 -5.41
C ARG A 38 9.58 3.88 -6.76
N PHE A 39 8.74 3.85 -7.80
CA PHE A 39 9.13 3.50 -9.16
C PHE A 39 9.39 4.73 -10.01
N GLU A 40 8.68 5.82 -9.74
CA GLU A 40 8.70 7.07 -10.51
C GLU A 40 8.59 8.29 -9.61
N GLY A 41 8.96 9.45 -10.17
CA GLY A 41 8.88 10.74 -9.49
C GLY A 41 9.99 10.95 -8.46
N GLU A 42 9.87 12.00 -7.67
CA GLU A 42 10.83 12.37 -6.62
C GLU A 42 10.39 11.86 -5.26
N GLU A 43 11.35 11.69 -4.38
CA GLU A 43 11.10 11.40 -2.98
C GLU A 43 10.41 12.60 -2.30
N ILE A 44 9.36 12.33 -1.56
CA ILE A 44 8.66 13.35 -0.79
C ILE A 44 9.01 13.17 0.68
N ALA A 45 9.64 14.18 1.26
CA ALA A 45 10.05 14.19 2.65
C ALA A 45 8.90 13.79 3.59
N PRO A 46 9.14 12.89 4.56
CA PRO A 46 8.12 12.47 5.54
C PRO A 46 7.72 13.62 6.48
N LEU A 47 6.55 13.51 7.10
CA LEU A 47 6.01 14.55 8.00
C LEU A 47 6.94 14.83 9.18
N ILE A 48 7.58 13.80 9.72
CA ILE A 48 8.50 13.93 10.84
C ILE A 48 9.65 14.92 10.57
N THR A 49 10.07 15.08 9.32
CA THR A 49 11.13 16.05 8.97
C THR A 49 10.67 17.50 8.98
N MET A 50 9.36 17.74 9.07
CA MET A 50 8.72 19.05 9.07
C MET A 50 8.08 19.38 10.42
N ASP A 51 8.38 18.59 11.47
CA ASP A 51 7.74 18.65 12.78
C ASP A 51 8.59 19.40 13.82
N PRO A 52 8.33 20.68 14.07
CA PRO A 52 9.10 21.46 15.06
C PRO A 52 8.71 21.17 16.52
N LYS A 53 7.61 20.45 16.76
CA LYS A 53 7.10 20.15 18.12
C LYS A 53 7.22 18.69 18.52
N HIS A 54 7.83 17.85 17.67
CA HIS A 54 7.99 16.41 17.91
C HIS A 54 6.67 15.66 18.18
N LEU A 55 5.62 16.03 17.44
CA LEU A 55 4.27 15.43 17.51
C LEU A 55 4.10 14.24 16.57
N VAL A 56 5.03 14.05 15.61
CA VAL A 56 4.93 12.98 14.61
C VAL A 56 5.69 11.75 15.10
N MET A 57 4.98 10.64 15.16
CA MET A 57 5.55 9.29 15.26
C MET A 57 5.66 8.72 13.86
N TYR A 58 6.85 8.28 13.45
CA TYR A 58 7.10 7.73 12.13
C TYR A 58 7.47 6.26 12.21
N SER A 59 6.82 5.41 11.45
CA SER A 59 7.12 3.98 11.41
C SER A 59 7.47 3.47 10.01
N GLY A 60 8.35 2.49 9.98
CA GLY A 60 8.70 1.73 8.79
C GLY A 60 8.80 0.23 9.08
N THR A 61 8.85 -0.57 8.03
CA THR A 61 8.89 -2.03 8.16
C THR A 61 9.79 -2.68 7.12
N PHE A 62 10.46 -3.75 7.50
CA PHE A 62 11.19 -4.60 6.55
C PHE A 62 10.28 -5.58 5.79
N SER A 63 9.00 -5.66 6.14
CA SER A 63 8.05 -6.59 5.53
C SER A 63 7.81 -6.34 4.04
N LYS A 64 8.04 -5.11 3.54
CA LYS A 64 7.78 -4.74 2.14
C LYS A 64 9.07 -4.52 1.35
N THR A 65 10.15 -4.22 2.03
CA THR A 65 11.46 -3.93 1.43
C THR A 65 12.41 -5.11 1.46
N LEU A 66 12.28 -6.02 2.45
CA LEU A 66 13.14 -7.18 2.60
C LEU A 66 12.32 -8.48 2.59
N ALA A 67 11.65 -8.80 3.70
CA ALA A 67 10.89 -10.04 3.82
C ALA A 67 9.78 -9.93 4.88
N PRO A 68 8.52 -10.24 4.54
CA PRO A 68 7.40 -10.15 5.48
C PRO A 68 7.49 -11.16 6.62
N GLY A 69 8.17 -12.29 6.41
CA GLY A 69 8.37 -13.34 7.41
C GLY A 69 9.27 -12.93 8.58
N MET A 70 10.11 -11.90 8.42
CA MET A 70 11.00 -11.40 9.47
C MET A 70 10.26 -10.73 10.63
N ARG A 71 9.02 -10.30 10.43
CA ARG A 71 8.18 -9.67 11.46
C ARG A 71 8.87 -8.52 12.18
N LEU A 72 9.67 -7.73 11.46
CA LEU A 72 10.46 -6.62 12.00
C LEU A 72 9.98 -5.28 11.42
N ALA A 73 9.75 -4.35 12.33
CA ALA A 73 9.42 -2.94 12.05
C ALA A 73 10.18 -2.05 13.03
N TRP A 74 10.20 -0.75 12.76
CA TRP A 74 10.83 0.25 13.61
C TRP A 74 9.96 1.50 13.68
N MET A 75 10.15 2.29 14.74
CA MET A 75 9.45 3.55 14.94
C MET A 75 10.42 4.61 15.47
N VAL A 76 10.21 5.85 15.05
CA VAL A 76 10.88 7.05 15.56
C VAL A 76 9.81 7.96 16.16
N CYS A 77 10.03 8.39 17.41
CA CYS A 77 9.15 9.33 18.11
C CYS A 77 9.94 10.08 19.19
N ASN A 78 9.30 11.02 19.88
CA ASN A 78 9.92 11.68 21.03
C ASN A 78 10.04 10.73 22.24
N ASP A 79 10.89 11.13 23.23
CA ASP A 79 11.22 10.29 24.39
C ASP A 79 10.01 9.96 25.27
N GLU A 80 9.05 10.88 25.41
CA GLU A 80 7.85 10.67 26.22
C GLU A 80 6.98 9.56 25.64
N ILE A 81 6.76 9.61 24.32
CA ILE A 81 6.02 8.58 23.59
C ILE A 81 6.79 7.26 23.61
N LEU A 82 8.12 7.30 23.39
CA LEU A 82 8.97 6.12 23.42
C LEU A 82 8.86 5.37 24.75
N ALA A 83 8.92 6.08 25.88
CA ALA A 83 8.76 5.48 27.19
C ALA A 83 7.40 4.78 27.38
N LYS A 84 6.33 5.34 26.83
CA LYS A 84 5.00 4.69 26.85
C LYS A 84 4.94 3.46 25.95
N MET A 85 5.55 3.54 24.76
CA MET A 85 5.63 2.42 23.84
C MET A 85 6.43 1.24 24.40
N ASP A 86 7.52 1.50 25.12
CA ASP A 86 8.29 0.45 25.81
C ASP A 86 7.45 -0.29 26.85
N LEU A 87 6.64 0.43 27.64
CA LEU A 87 5.72 -0.19 28.60
C LEU A 87 4.65 -1.06 27.92
N VAL A 88 4.06 -0.54 26.84
CA VAL A 88 3.05 -1.28 26.06
C VAL A 88 3.68 -2.51 25.40
N LYS A 89 4.87 -2.37 24.80
CA LYS A 89 5.59 -3.49 24.18
C LYS A 89 5.94 -4.56 25.21
N GLY A 90 6.46 -4.15 26.37
CA GLY A 90 6.77 -5.07 27.47
C GLY A 90 5.55 -5.89 27.94
N SER A 91 4.36 -5.32 27.90
CA SER A 91 3.11 -6.01 28.27
C SER A 91 2.47 -6.80 27.13
N THR A 92 2.80 -6.49 25.86
CA THR A 92 2.19 -7.12 24.68
C THR A 92 2.95 -8.39 24.24
N ASP A 93 4.25 -8.28 24.01
CA ASP A 93 5.09 -9.38 23.49
C ASP A 93 6.49 -9.43 24.07
N LEU A 94 6.78 -8.62 25.10
CA LEU A 94 8.07 -8.41 25.75
C LEU A 94 9.11 -7.81 24.82
N ALA A 95 9.43 -8.44 23.72
CA ALA A 95 10.43 -7.97 22.76
C ALA A 95 10.26 -8.66 21.40
N THR A 96 10.62 -7.97 20.33
CA THR A 96 10.83 -8.59 19.02
C THR A 96 12.00 -9.58 19.11
N PRO A 97 11.92 -10.78 18.49
CA PRO A 97 12.97 -11.79 18.56
C PRO A 97 14.35 -11.24 18.19
N SER A 98 15.31 -11.36 19.10
CA SER A 98 16.66 -10.81 18.92
C SER A 98 17.43 -11.46 17.76
N VAL A 99 17.12 -12.73 17.43
CA VAL A 99 17.71 -13.41 16.28
C VAL A 99 17.35 -12.67 14.99
N THR A 100 16.07 -12.42 14.76
CA THR A 100 15.60 -11.66 13.57
C THR A 100 16.21 -10.27 13.47
N GLN A 101 16.31 -9.56 14.60
CA GLN A 101 16.95 -8.24 14.61
C GLN A 101 18.43 -8.33 14.17
N ARG A 102 19.17 -9.32 14.67
CA ARG A 102 20.57 -9.54 14.28
C ARG A 102 20.72 -9.98 12.84
N GLU A 103 19.85 -10.84 12.34
CA GLU A 103 19.85 -11.28 10.92
C GLU A 103 19.67 -10.08 9.99
N VAL A 104 18.67 -9.24 10.23
CA VAL A 104 18.46 -8.02 9.43
C VAL A 104 19.63 -7.05 9.56
N ALA A 105 20.15 -6.83 10.76
CA ALA A 105 21.32 -5.97 10.96
C ALA A 105 22.56 -6.50 10.24
N MET A 106 22.80 -7.81 10.25
CA MET A 106 23.90 -8.44 9.51
C MET A 106 23.69 -8.35 7.99
N TYR A 107 22.45 -8.52 7.53
CA TYR A 107 22.13 -8.35 6.11
C TYR A 107 22.47 -6.91 5.66
N MET A 108 21.95 -5.90 6.35
CA MET A 108 22.23 -4.49 6.03
C MET A 108 23.72 -4.12 6.11
N LYS A 109 24.48 -4.79 6.99
CA LYS A 109 25.93 -4.54 7.14
C LYS A 109 26.77 -5.17 6.03
N ASN A 110 26.39 -6.37 5.56
CA ASN A 110 27.22 -7.21 4.70
C ASN A 110 26.76 -7.25 3.24
N TYR A 111 25.56 -6.78 2.95
CA TYR A 111 24.95 -6.80 1.63
C TYR A 111 24.42 -5.42 1.25
N ASP A 112 24.26 -5.17 -0.04
CA ASP A 112 23.70 -3.95 -0.57
C ASP A 112 22.16 -3.93 -0.42
N PHE A 113 21.68 -3.49 0.73
CA PHE A 113 20.24 -3.38 1.02
C PHE A 113 19.57 -2.34 0.11
N GLU A 114 20.22 -1.22 -0.17
CA GLU A 114 19.65 -0.17 -1.04
C GLU A 114 19.52 -0.64 -2.48
N GLY A 115 20.55 -1.31 -3.02
CA GLY A 115 20.48 -1.94 -4.33
C GLY A 115 19.37 -2.99 -4.42
N HIS A 116 19.18 -3.81 -3.38
CA HIS A 116 18.06 -4.75 -3.29
C HIS A 116 16.70 -4.03 -3.35
N VAL A 117 16.52 -2.92 -2.64
CA VAL A 117 15.28 -2.12 -2.70
C VAL A 117 15.07 -1.54 -4.09
N GLN A 118 16.14 -1.04 -4.74
CA GLN A 118 16.05 -0.53 -6.11
C GLN A 118 15.66 -1.62 -7.12
N ASP A 119 16.17 -2.83 -6.97
CA ASP A 119 15.79 -3.95 -7.83
C ASP A 119 14.33 -4.37 -7.61
N ASN A 120 13.85 -4.35 -6.37
CA ASN A 120 12.43 -4.49 -6.06
C ASN A 120 11.58 -3.39 -6.72
N CYS A 121 12.04 -2.14 -6.71
CA CYS A 121 11.35 -1.04 -7.38
C CYS A 121 11.24 -1.24 -8.90
N LYS A 122 12.33 -1.70 -9.56
CA LYS A 122 12.32 -2.02 -11.00
C LYS A 122 11.33 -3.15 -11.29
N LEU A 123 11.38 -4.24 -10.50
CA LEU A 123 10.49 -5.39 -10.66
C LEU A 123 9.01 -5.01 -10.48
N TYR A 124 8.69 -4.30 -9.40
CA TYR A 124 7.30 -3.91 -9.12
C TYR A 124 6.80 -2.83 -10.07
N GLY A 125 7.67 -1.91 -10.52
CA GLY A 125 7.33 -0.95 -11.57
C GLY A 125 6.94 -1.64 -12.88
N HIS A 126 7.74 -2.63 -13.32
CA HIS A 126 7.42 -3.46 -14.49
C HIS A 126 6.07 -4.19 -14.30
N ARG A 127 5.86 -4.87 -13.17
CA ARG A 127 4.63 -5.61 -12.90
C ARG A 127 3.38 -4.71 -12.84
N ARG A 128 3.53 -3.49 -12.29
CA ARG A 128 2.49 -2.46 -12.35
C ARG A 128 2.12 -2.15 -13.80
N ASP A 129 3.12 -1.92 -14.64
CA ASP A 129 2.91 -1.57 -16.05
C ASP A 129 2.21 -2.69 -16.82
N VAL A 130 2.63 -3.94 -16.62
CA VAL A 130 1.97 -5.11 -17.20
C VAL A 130 0.49 -5.15 -16.81
N MET A 131 0.18 -5.01 -15.51
CA MET A 131 -1.21 -5.04 -15.03
C MET A 131 -2.01 -3.85 -15.55
N CYS A 132 -1.46 -2.63 -15.53
CA CYS A 132 -2.15 -1.42 -16.01
C CYS A 132 -2.41 -1.49 -17.52
N ASN A 133 -1.47 -1.98 -18.31
CA ASN A 133 -1.65 -2.16 -19.76
C ASN A 133 -2.74 -3.20 -20.06
N ALA A 134 -2.74 -4.33 -19.36
CA ALA A 134 -3.80 -5.33 -19.50
C ALA A 134 -5.17 -4.79 -19.09
N ILE A 135 -5.26 -4.03 -17.99
CA ILE A 135 -6.53 -3.36 -17.60
C ILE A 135 -6.99 -2.41 -18.69
N LYS A 136 -6.11 -1.57 -19.23
CA LYS A 136 -6.44 -0.64 -20.30
C LYS A 136 -6.94 -1.34 -21.58
N GLU A 137 -6.40 -2.52 -21.88
CA GLU A 137 -6.76 -3.31 -23.06
C GLU A 137 -8.11 -4.05 -22.90
N TYR A 138 -8.34 -4.68 -21.73
CA TYR A 138 -9.43 -5.65 -21.57
C TYR A 138 -10.65 -5.14 -20.79
N PHE A 139 -10.47 -4.17 -19.88
CA PHE A 139 -11.58 -3.68 -19.05
C PHE A 139 -12.55 -2.78 -19.84
N PRO A 140 -13.83 -2.74 -19.44
CA PRO A 140 -14.78 -1.76 -19.96
C PRO A 140 -14.28 -0.32 -19.74
N LYS A 141 -14.62 0.60 -20.68
CA LYS A 141 -14.11 1.97 -20.70
C LYS A 141 -14.59 2.85 -19.53
N ASP A 142 -15.68 2.49 -18.91
CA ASP A 142 -16.31 3.16 -17.76
C ASP A 142 -15.72 2.72 -16.42
N VAL A 143 -14.83 1.72 -16.42
CA VAL A 143 -14.05 1.31 -15.24
C VAL A 143 -12.77 2.12 -15.17
N LYS A 144 -12.55 2.80 -14.02
CA LYS A 144 -11.36 3.62 -13.78
C LYS A 144 -10.37 2.87 -12.89
N CYS A 145 -9.09 3.11 -13.11
CA CYS A 145 -8.02 2.52 -12.31
C CYS A 145 -6.96 3.56 -11.99
N THR A 146 -6.40 3.53 -10.77
CA THR A 146 -5.23 4.35 -10.43
C THR A 146 -3.99 3.87 -11.17
N TYR A 147 -3.05 4.80 -11.43
CA TYR A 147 -1.70 4.48 -11.89
C TYR A 147 -0.71 4.95 -10.81
N PRO A 148 -0.32 4.08 -9.87
CA PRO A 148 0.55 4.45 -8.76
C PRO A 148 2.02 4.55 -9.19
N HIS A 149 2.73 5.53 -8.66
CA HIS A 149 4.17 5.70 -8.88
C HIS A 149 5.03 4.91 -7.88
N GLY A 150 4.41 4.05 -7.10
CA GLY A 150 5.03 3.21 -6.08
C GLY A 150 4.02 2.36 -5.32
N GLY A 151 4.49 1.62 -4.34
CA GLY A 151 3.67 0.70 -3.55
C GLY A 151 3.37 -0.61 -4.28
N LEU A 152 2.27 -1.27 -3.92
CA LEU A 152 1.96 -2.64 -4.39
C LEU A 152 0.53 -2.79 -4.93
N PHE A 153 -0.27 -1.70 -4.99
CA PHE A 153 -1.71 -1.80 -5.20
C PHE A 153 -2.23 -0.88 -6.28
N LEU A 154 -3.19 -1.39 -7.05
CA LEU A 154 -4.08 -0.63 -7.90
C LEU A 154 -5.46 -0.51 -7.23
N TRP A 155 -6.07 0.66 -7.36
CA TRP A 155 -7.42 0.93 -6.90
C TRP A 155 -8.33 1.13 -8.09
N VAL A 156 -9.32 0.25 -8.20
CA VAL A 156 -10.25 0.21 -9.32
C VAL A 156 -11.61 0.74 -8.87
N GLU A 157 -12.18 1.62 -9.68
CA GLU A 157 -13.50 2.23 -9.50
C GLU A 157 -14.44 1.73 -10.61
N LEU A 158 -15.49 1.06 -10.21
CA LEU A 158 -16.61 0.66 -11.05
C LEU A 158 -17.62 1.81 -11.19
N PRO A 159 -18.60 1.75 -12.14
CA PRO A 159 -19.78 2.61 -12.13
C PRO A 159 -20.46 2.66 -10.74
N GLU A 160 -21.12 3.78 -10.42
CA GLU A 160 -21.61 4.06 -9.06
C GLU A 160 -22.63 3.06 -8.52
N ASP A 161 -23.45 2.50 -9.39
CA ASP A 161 -24.49 1.51 -9.12
C ASP A 161 -23.95 0.07 -8.96
N CYS A 162 -22.67 -0.14 -9.22
CA CYS A 162 -22.04 -1.45 -9.08
C CYS A 162 -21.64 -1.74 -7.63
N ASN A 163 -21.65 -3.04 -7.30
CA ASN A 163 -21.16 -3.55 -6.02
C ASN A 163 -20.02 -4.53 -6.23
N SER A 164 -18.84 -4.19 -5.73
CA SER A 164 -17.64 -5.02 -5.85
C SER A 164 -17.75 -6.37 -5.12
N ARG A 165 -18.60 -6.50 -4.10
CA ARG A 165 -18.83 -7.80 -3.43
C ARG A 165 -19.68 -8.74 -4.31
N ASP A 166 -20.61 -8.20 -5.07
CA ASP A 166 -21.42 -9.01 -5.99
C ASP A 166 -20.58 -9.43 -7.19
N LEU A 167 -19.82 -8.52 -7.79
CA LEU A 167 -18.83 -8.84 -8.82
C LEU A 167 -17.82 -9.90 -8.36
N PHE A 168 -17.46 -9.95 -7.06
CA PHE A 168 -16.48 -10.91 -6.53
C PHE A 168 -16.90 -12.37 -6.77
N LYS A 169 -18.20 -12.69 -6.77
CA LYS A 169 -18.73 -14.01 -7.09
C LYS A 169 -18.38 -14.42 -8.52
N TYR A 170 -18.62 -13.51 -9.47
CA TYR A 170 -18.29 -13.72 -10.90
C TYR A 170 -16.79 -13.89 -11.14
N ALA A 171 -15.97 -13.16 -10.36
CA ALA A 171 -14.52 -13.28 -10.42
C ALA A 171 -14.02 -14.65 -9.90
N LEU A 172 -14.56 -15.11 -8.75
CA LEU A 172 -14.23 -16.41 -8.19
C LEU A 172 -14.57 -17.58 -9.11
N GLU A 173 -15.71 -17.55 -9.79
CA GLU A 173 -16.10 -18.54 -10.80
C GLU A 173 -15.06 -18.65 -11.93
N ARG A 174 -14.36 -17.52 -12.23
CA ARG A 174 -13.28 -17.43 -13.22
C ARG A 174 -11.89 -17.57 -12.62
N LYS A 175 -11.80 -18.04 -11.37
CA LYS A 175 -10.54 -18.29 -10.64
C LYS A 175 -9.67 -17.04 -10.47
N VAL A 176 -10.30 -15.89 -10.26
CA VAL A 176 -9.62 -14.62 -9.92
C VAL A 176 -10.18 -14.11 -8.61
N ALA A 177 -9.30 -13.59 -7.75
CA ALA A 177 -9.68 -12.95 -6.49
C ALA A 177 -9.08 -11.54 -6.40
N TYR A 178 -9.81 -10.65 -5.75
CA TYR A 178 -9.37 -9.30 -5.41
C TYR A 178 -9.90 -8.93 -4.01
N VAL A 179 -9.57 -7.77 -3.50
CA VAL A 179 -10.14 -7.31 -2.22
C VAL A 179 -11.24 -6.29 -2.49
N PRO A 180 -12.51 -6.58 -2.15
CA PRO A 180 -13.60 -5.61 -2.22
C PRO A 180 -13.28 -4.34 -1.43
N GLY A 181 -13.67 -3.19 -1.98
CA GLY A 181 -13.21 -1.89 -1.48
C GLY A 181 -14.03 -1.31 -0.34
N ASP A 182 -15.22 -1.81 -0.10
CA ASP A 182 -16.13 -1.30 0.94
C ASP A 182 -15.53 -1.33 2.36
N ALA A 183 -14.68 -2.32 2.66
CA ALA A 183 -14.00 -2.43 3.94
C ALA A 183 -12.96 -1.32 4.20
N PHE A 184 -12.57 -0.54 3.20
CA PHE A 184 -11.61 0.55 3.33
C PHE A 184 -12.27 1.93 3.55
N PHE A 185 -13.58 2.00 3.59
CA PHE A 185 -14.32 3.22 3.87
C PHE A 185 -14.89 3.18 5.30
N PRO A 186 -14.62 4.18 6.15
CA PRO A 186 -15.06 4.17 7.55
C PRO A 186 -16.59 4.31 7.70
N GLU A 187 -17.21 5.09 6.84
CA GLU A 187 -18.65 5.29 6.78
C GLU A 187 -19.10 5.07 5.35
N SER A 188 -19.64 3.92 5.04
CA SER A 188 -19.72 3.64 3.64
C SER A 188 -21.13 3.72 3.05
N GLY A 189 -21.26 4.17 2.00
CA GLY A 189 -22.14 3.94 0.88
C GLY A 189 -21.38 3.46 -0.34
N LYS A 190 -20.05 3.61 -0.38
CA LYS A 190 -19.25 3.30 -1.57
C LYS A 190 -18.92 1.82 -1.65
N LYS A 191 -19.60 1.12 -2.54
CA LYS A 191 -19.43 -0.33 -2.78
C LYS A 191 -18.77 -0.63 -4.12
N ASN A 192 -18.56 0.39 -4.95
CA ASN A 192 -18.10 0.27 -6.32
C ASN A 192 -16.58 0.30 -6.50
N PHE A 193 -15.82 -0.06 -5.46
CA PHE A 193 -14.37 -0.08 -5.51
C PHE A 193 -13.81 -1.45 -5.18
N PHE A 194 -12.61 -1.75 -5.72
CA PHE A 194 -11.83 -2.90 -5.29
C PHE A 194 -10.33 -2.67 -5.47
N ARG A 195 -9.53 -3.45 -4.72
CA ARG A 195 -8.07 -3.39 -4.76
C ARG A 195 -7.49 -4.59 -5.48
N LEU A 196 -6.57 -4.33 -6.41
CA LEU A 196 -5.69 -5.32 -7.01
C LEU A 196 -4.28 -5.21 -6.43
N ASN A 197 -3.53 -6.32 -6.45
CA ASN A 197 -2.13 -6.38 -6.07
C ASN A 197 -1.32 -6.89 -7.27
N PHE A 198 -0.24 -6.20 -7.62
CA PHE A 198 0.63 -6.55 -8.74
C PHE A 198 1.99 -7.13 -8.32
N SER A 199 2.23 -7.33 -7.02
CA SER A 199 3.59 -7.61 -6.52
C SER A 199 4.05 -9.06 -6.64
N TYR A 200 3.18 -10.01 -7.02
CA TYR A 200 3.51 -11.44 -6.87
C TYR A 200 3.61 -12.21 -8.19
N ASN A 201 2.60 -12.11 -9.05
CA ASN A 201 2.49 -12.97 -10.22
C ASN A 201 3.47 -12.57 -11.34
N ASP A 202 3.81 -13.54 -12.19
CA ASP A 202 4.52 -13.33 -13.44
C ASP A 202 3.59 -12.66 -14.49
N ASP A 203 4.19 -12.14 -15.56
CA ASP A 203 3.51 -11.28 -16.53
C ASP A 203 2.34 -11.99 -17.22
N ASP A 204 2.54 -13.23 -17.68
CA ASP A 204 1.51 -14.02 -18.36
C ASP A 204 0.34 -14.36 -17.44
N VAL A 205 0.62 -14.71 -16.19
CA VAL A 205 -0.40 -14.98 -15.16
C VAL A 205 -1.17 -13.70 -14.83
N THR A 206 -0.48 -12.56 -14.77
CA THR A 206 -1.10 -11.24 -14.54
C THR A 206 -2.05 -10.87 -15.68
N VAL A 207 -1.61 -10.98 -16.93
CA VAL A 207 -2.42 -10.68 -18.12
C VAL A 207 -3.63 -11.61 -18.18
N GLU A 208 -3.44 -12.91 -17.99
CA GLU A 208 -4.54 -13.88 -17.98
C GLU A 208 -5.54 -13.59 -16.84
N GLY A 209 -5.06 -13.29 -15.65
CA GLY A 209 -5.90 -12.91 -14.51
C GLY A 209 -6.75 -11.66 -14.80
N VAL A 210 -6.17 -10.64 -15.45
CA VAL A 210 -6.89 -9.43 -15.86
C VAL A 210 -7.93 -9.74 -16.93
N LYS A 211 -7.65 -10.60 -17.91
CA LYS A 211 -8.63 -11.05 -18.92
C LYS A 211 -9.83 -11.73 -18.27
N ARG A 212 -9.60 -12.68 -17.37
CA ARG A 212 -10.66 -13.36 -16.62
C ARG A 212 -11.50 -12.40 -15.79
N LEU A 213 -10.85 -11.42 -15.17
CA LEU A 213 -11.55 -10.39 -14.41
C LEU A 213 -12.37 -9.47 -15.34
N ALA A 214 -11.87 -9.15 -16.52
CA ALA A 214 -12.61 -8.40 -17.53
C ALA A 214 -13.87 -9.15 -18.01
N ASP A 215 -13.78 -10.47 -18.18
CA ASP A 215 -14.93 -11.31 -18.53
C ASP A 215 -15.93 -11.43 -17.38
N ALA A 216 -15.46 -11.44 -16.13
CA ALA A 216 -16.32 -11.34 -14.95
C ALA A 216 -17.08 -10.00 -14.90
N LEU A 217 -16.38 -8.90 -15.16
CA LEU A 217 -16.95 -7.55 -15.24
C LEU A 217 -18.04 -7.47 -16.32
N LYS A 218 -17.77 -7.94 -17.52
CA LYS A 218 -18.74 -7.94 -18.64
C LYS A 218 -20.00 -8.75 -18.29
N ALA A 219 -19.83 -9.94 -17.69
CA ALA A 219 -20.95 -10.77 -17.27
C ALA A 219 -21.78 -10.08 -16.18
N TYR A 220 -21.12 -9.57 -15.14
CA TYR A 220 -21.77 -8.83 -14.06
C TYR A 220 -22.54 -7.60 -14.55
N LEU A 221 -21.94 -6.78 -15.42
CA LEU A 221 -22.59 -5.60 -15.99
C LEU A 221 -23.75 -5.94 -16.95
N ALA A 222 -23.74 -7.11 -17.58
CA ALA A 222 -24.84 -7.59 -18.41
C ALA A 222 -26.05 -7.99 -17.54
N ASP A 223 -25.82 -8.60 -16.40
CA ASP A 223 -26.86 -9.04 -15.47
C ASP A 223 -27.49 -7.88 -14.65
N GLN A 224 -26.87 -6.67 -14.69
CA GLN A 224 -27.43 -5.46 -14.05
C GLN A 224 -28.40 -4.69 -14.96
N LYS A 225 -28.49 -5.03 -16.24
CA LYS A 225 -29.39 -4.41 -17.24
C LYS A 225 -30.71 -5.14 -17.31
#